data_1cd44494bb4128f618a82588c4f45942
#
_entry.id   1cd44494bb4128f618a82588c4f45942
#
_cell.length_a   1.000
_cell.length_b   1.000
_cell.length_c   1.000
_cell.angle_alpha   90.00
_cell.angle_beta   90.00
_cell.angle_gamma   90.00
#
_symmetry.space_group_name_H-M   'P 1'
#
loop_
_entity.id
_entity.type
_entity.pdbx_description
1 polymer ?
#
loop_
_entity_poly.entity_id
_entity_poly.type
_entity_poly.pdbx_seq_one_letter_code
_entity_poly.pdbx_strand_id
1 'polypeptide(L)'
;MKITAKPFSELDAEKLPDGLVPAVIQDDRTLQVLMLGYMNREAYEKSLAEGRVTFYSRTRRRLWTKGETSGNWLDIVSVAADCDNDTLLIRVIPHGPTCHTGSKSCFGAALPETEGFIRYLQSVIRGRHAEMPEGSYTSKLFTRGVNKIAQKVGEEAVETVIEAVAKNREAMIYEASDLIYHLLVLLEATDHTPLIGLILLIGRVAMEVIVVPQVLQALALQHINPIQPLTQRPHIH
;
A
#
# COMPACT_ATOMS: atom_id res chain seq x y z
N MET A 1 19.53 -12.15 2.35
CA MET A 1 18.62 -11.91 3.51
C MET A 1 17.87 -13.22 3.77
N LYS A 2 17.82 -13.71 5.02
CA LYS A 2 17.12 -14.98 5.29
C LYS A 2 15.62 -14.67 5.40
N ILE A 3 14.80 -15.32 4.56
CA ILE A 3 13.35 -15.16 4.59
C ILE A 3 12.85 -15.88 5.84
N THR A 4 12.20 -15.15 6.74
CA THR A 4 11.54 -15.75 7.91
C THR A 4 10.14 -16.16 7.51
N ALA A 5 9.85 -17.46 7.63
CA ALA A 5 8.55 -18.05 7.29
C ALA A 5 8.28 -19.25 8.20
N LYS A 6 7.01 -19.59 8.41
CA LYS A 6 6.62 -20.82 9.11
C LYS A 6 7.05 -22.05 8.31
N PRO A 7 7.45 -23.16 8.96
CA PRO A 7 7.64 -24.43 8.25
C PRO A 7 6.34 -24.89 7.59
N PHE A 8 6.44 -25.57 6.44
CA PHE A 8 5.24 -26.06 5.74
C PHE A 8 4.38 -27.02 6.59
N SER A 9 4.99 -27.73 7.51
CA SER A 9 4.28 -28.62 8.44
C SER A 9 3.34 -27.91 9.42
N GLU A 10 3.47 -26.60 9.57
CA GLU A 10 2.59 -25.77 10.39
C GLU A 10 1.47 -25.11 9.56
N LEU A 11 1.46 -25.32 8.24
CA LEU A 11 0.38 -24.87 7.36
C LEU A 11 -0.70 -25.96 7.30
N ASP A 12 -1.95 -25.55 7.30
CA ASP A 12 -3.11 -26.43 7.22
C ASP A 12 -3.46 -26.78 5.76
N ALA A 13 -2.53 -27.43 5.09
CA ALA A 13 -2.67 -27.84 3.69
C ALA A 13 -3.77 -28.92 3.49
N GLU A 14 -4.19 -29.62 4.55
CA GLU A 14 -5.20 -30.67 4.48
C GLU A 14 -6.63 -30.14 4.32
N LYS A 15 -6.86 -28.86 4.62
CA LYS A 15 -8.16 -28.22 4.37
C LYS A 15 -8.56 -28.21 2.89
N LEU A 16 -7.59 -28.29 1.98
CA LEU A 16 -7.84 -28.32 0.56
C LEU A 16 -7.68 -29.72 -0.04
N PRO A 17 -8.55 -30.13 -0.97
CA PRO A 17 -8.60 -31.50 -1.50
C PRO A 17 -7.28 -32.01 -2.06
N ASP A 18 -6.43 -31.13 -2.57
CA ASP A 18 -5.17 -31.48 -3.23
C ASP A 18 -3.93 -31.25 -2.36
N GLY A 19 -4.12 -30.88 -1.06
CA GLY A 19 -3.01 -30.52 -0.18
C GLY A 19 -2.20 -29.32 -0.66
N LEU A 20 -2.83 -28.44 -1.46
CA LEU A 20 -2.23 -27.24 -2.03
C LEU A 20 -2.65 -26.01 -1.24
N VAL A 21 -1.68 -25.22 -0.79
CA VAL A 21 -1.92 -23.95 -0.11
C VAL A 21 -1.99 -22.83 -1.16
N PRO A 22 -3.08 -22.04 -1.19
CA PRO A 22 -3.15 -20.85 -2.02
C PRO A 22 -2.14 -19.81 -1.55
N ALA A 23 -1.50 -19.16 -2.51
CA ALA A 23 -0.52 -18.10 -2.25
C ALA A 23 -0.93 -16.83 -3.01
N VAL A 24 -1.31 -15.81 -2.26
CA VAL A 24 -1.56 -14.46 -2.76
C VAL A 24 -0.22 -13.75 -2.90
N ILE A 25 0.10 -13.31 -4.11
CA ILE A 25 1.33 -12.59 -4.40
C ILE A 25 1.04 -11.10 -4.45
N GLN A 26 1.77 -10.35 -3.66
CA GLN A 26 1.63 -8.91 -3.51
C GLN A 26 2.95 -8.20 -3.77
N ASP A 27 2.94 -7.13 -4.55
CA ASP A 27 4.09 -6.25 -4.72
C ASP A 27 4.43 -5.57 -3.38
N ASP A 28 5.67 -5.69 -2.91
CA ASP A 28 6.11 -5.14 -1.62
C ASP A 28 6.12 -3.62 -1.59
N ARG A 29 6.31 -2.97 -2.72
CA ARG A 29 6.42 -1.52 -2.85
C ARG A 29 5.06 -0.84 -2.99
N THR A 30 4.20 -1.39 -3.85
CA THR A 30 2.91 -0.81 -4.19
C THR A 30 1.75 -1.40 -3.39
N LEU A 31 1.96 -2.56 -2.76
CA LEU A 31 0.94 -3.40 -2.12
C LEU A 31 -0.14 -3.89 -3.08
N GLN A 32 0.08 -3.77 -4.39
CA GLN A 32 -0.81 -4.30 -5.39
C GLN A 32 -0.79 -5.83 -5.37
N VAL A 33 -1.97 -6.46 -5.38
CA VAL A 33 -2.07 -7.91 -5.59
C VAL A 33 -1.73 -8.21 -7.05
N LEU A 34 -0.72 -9.05 -7.26
CA LEU A 34 -0.18 -9.36 -8.59
C LEU A 34 -0.83 -10.59 -9.20
N MET A 35 -0.96 -11.65 -8.42
CA MET A 35 -1.54 -12.92 -8.85
C MET A 35 -1.87 -13.81 -7.65
N LEU A 36 -2.58 -14.90 -7.92
CA LEU A 36 -2.76 -16.02 -7.01
C LEU A 36 -2.23 -17.28 -7.67
N GLY A 37 -1.52 -18.10 -6.91
CA GLY A 37 -1.07 -19.42 -7.32
C GLY A 37 -1.24 -20.43 -6.19
N TYR A 38 -0.80 -21.66 -6.41
CA TYR A 38 -0.89 -22.73 -5.43
C TYR A 38 0.47 -23.35 -5.19
N MET A 39 0.74 -23.73 -3.94
CA MET A 39 1.98 -24.35 -3.51
C MET A 39 1.72 -25.65 -2.81
N ASN A 40 2.45 -26.70 -3.20
CA ASN A 40 2.67 -27.88 -2.38
C ASN A 40 3.94 -27.66 -1.52
N ARG A 41 4.27 -28.60 -0.64
CA ARG A 41 5.48 -28.55 0.20
C ARG A 41 6.74 -28.25 -0.63
N GLU A 42 6.93 -28.98 -1.72
CA GLU A 42 8.14 -28.85 -2.56
C GLU A 42 8.26 -27.45 -3.21
N ALA A 43 7.13 -26.89 -3.71
CA ALA A 43 7.09 -25.53 -4.26
C ALA A 43 7.41 -24.48 -3.19
N TYR A 44 6.88 -24.65 -2.00
CA TYR A 44 7.11 -23.74 -0.88
C TYR A 44 8.57 -23.74 -0.42
N GLU A 45 9.13 -24.94 -0.15
CA GLU A 45 10.51 -25.11 0.29
C GLU A 45 11.51 -24.60 -0.76
N LYS A 46 11.25 -24.89 -2.05
CA LYS A 46 12.03 -24.35 -3.17
C LYS A 46 11.96 -22.82 -3.22
N SER A 47 10.78 -22.24 -3.04
CA SER A 47 10.63 -20.79 -3.02
C SER A 47 11.47 -20.13 -1.93
N LEU A 48 11.48 -20.68 -0.73
CA LEU A 48 12.29 -20.17 0.37
C LEU A 48 13.79 -20.34 0.16
N ALA A 49 14.19 -21.47 -0.44
CA ALA A 49 15.61 -21.78 -0.70
C ALA A 49 16.20 -20.87 -1.78
N GLU A 50 15.45 -20.61 -2.85
CA GLU A 50 15.90 -19.82 -4.01
C GLU A 50 15.57 -18.32 -3.87
N GLY A 51 14.72 -17.94 -2.93
CA GLY A 51 14.25 -16.57 -2.78
C GLY A 51 13.30 -16.10 -3.89
N ARG A 52 12.77 -17.02 -4.69
CA ARG A 52 11.91 -16.77 -5.86
C ARG A 52 10.64 -17.58 -5.78
N VAL A 53 9.53 -16.99 -6.20
CA VAL A 53 8.23 -17.66 -6.11
C VAL A 53 8.15 -18.82 -7.09
N THR A 54 7.96 -20.02 -6.54
CA THR A 54 7.69 -21.27 -7.26
C THR A 54 6.32 -21.78 -6.88
N PHE A 55 5.50 -22.13 -7.86
CA PHE A 55 4.17 -22.70 -7.69
C PHE A 55 4.12 -24.16 -8.07
N TYR A 56 3.07 -24.83 -7.65
CA TYR A 56 2.67 -26.11 -8.21
C TYR A 56 1.56 -25.91 -9.24
N SER A 57 1.83 -26.23 -10.49
CA SER A 57 0.86 -26.17 -11.57
C SER A 57 -0.09 -27.36 -11.50
N ARG A 58 -1.36 -27.12 -11.11
CA ARG A 58 -2.41 -28.17 -11.05
C ARG A 58 -2.65 -28.83 -12.39
N THR A 59 -2.64 -28.06 -13.48
CA THR A 59 -2.91 -28.54 -14.83
C THR A 59 -1.74 -29.36 -15.39
N ARG A 60 -0.50 -28.90 -15.19
CA ARG A 60 0.71 -29.55 -15.70
C ARG A 60 1.32 -30.55 -14.71
N ARG A 61 0.81 -30.58 -13.47
CA ARG A 61 1.28 -31.44 -12.38
C ARG A 61 2.80 -31.38 -12.17
N ARG A 62 3.35 -30.16 -12.21
CA ARG A 62 4.79 -29.91 -12.00
C ARG A 62 5.03 -28.60 -11.26
N LEU A 63 6.22 -28.46 -10.72
CA LEU A 63 6.70 -27.17 -10.24
C LEU A 63 6.86 -26.18 -11.39
N TRP A 64 6.59 -24.92 -11.09
CA TRP A 64 6.74 -23.81 -12.01
C TRP A 64 7.26 -22.58 -11.26
N THR A 65 8.52 -22.20 -11.52
CA THR A 65 9.06 -20.94 -10.96
C THR A 65 8.61 -19.78 -11.83
N LYS A 66 7.96 -18.79 -11.21
CA LYS A 66 7.48 -17.63 -11.95
C LYS A 66 8.64 -16.87 -12.56
N GLY A 67 8.58 -16.65 -13.85
CA GLY A 67 9.67 -16.02 -14.62
C GLY A 67 10.61 -17.01 -15.30
N GLU A 68 10.49 -18.35 -15.11
CA GLU A 68 11.39 -19.35 -15.71
C GLU A 68 11.51 -19.25 -17.23
N THR A 69 10.47 -18.74 -17.91
CA THR A 69 10.47 -18.56 -19.37
C THR A 69 10.61 -17.10 -19.78
N SER A 70 9.97 -16.17 -19.02
CA SER A 70 9.89 -14.75 -19.40
C SER A 70 11.01 -13.89 -18.85
N GLY A 71 11.79 -14.38 -17.88
CA GLY A 71 12.75 -13.57 -17.10
C GLY A 71 12.10 -12.63 -16.08
N ASN A 72 10.76 -12.55 -16.02
CA ASN A 72 10.04 -11.70 -15.08
C ASN A 72 9.89 -12.42 -13.74
N TRP A 73 10.95 -12.44 -12.97
CA TRP A 73 11.04 -13.11 -11.67
C TRP A 73 10.23 -12.34 -10.62
N LEU A 74 9.86 -13.05 -9.55
CA LEU A 74 9.25 -12.51 -8.34
C LEU A 74 10.16 -12.85 -7.17
N ASP A 75 11.02 -11.92 -6.76
CA ASP A 75 11.93 -12.10 -5.63
C ASP A 75 11.18 -11.90 -4.31
N ILE A 76 11.27 -12.87 -3.40
CA ILE A 76 10.51 -12.89 -2.15
C ILE A 76 11.15 -11.94 -1.14
N VAL A 77 10.33 -11.05 -0.58
CA VAL A 77 10.68 -10.16 0.53
C VAL A 77 10.22 -10.77 1.87
N SER A 78 8.98 -11.21 1.92
CA SER A 78 8.40 -11.81 3.13
C SER A 78 7.30 -12.82 2.80
N VAL A 79 7.09 -13.76 3.72
CA VAL A 79 6.03 -14.76 3.66
C VAL A 79 5.28 -14.76 4.99
N ALA A 80 3.97 -14.65 4.95
CA ALA A 80 3.08 -14.76 6.09
C ALA A 80 1.98 -15.78 5.79
N ALA A 81 1.62 -16.57 6.79
CA ALA A 81 0.38 -17.36 6.77
C ALA A 81 -0.74 -16.53 7.40
N ASP A 82 -1.97 -16.78 7.00
CA ASP A 82 -3.15 -16.18 7.60
C ASP A 82 -3.45 -16.76 9.00
N CYS A 83 -4.59 -16.37 9.58
CA CYS A 83 -4.90 -16.68 10.99
C CYS A 83 -5.13 -18.17 11.26
N ASP A 84 -5.55 -18.95 10.28
CA ASP A 84 -5.79 -20.40 10.38
C ASP A 84 -4.83 -21.25 9.52
N ASN A 85 -3.76 -20.61 9.02
CA ASN A 85 -2.61 -21.20 8.32
C ASN A 85 -2.94 -21.95 7.04
N ASP A 86 -4.03 -21.64 6.37
CA ASP A 86 -4.43 -22.28 5.12
C ASP A 86 -4.18 -21.44 3.86
N THR A 87 -3.75 -20.18 4.03
CA THR A 87 -3.43 -19.26 2.94
C THR A 87 -2.12 -18.51 3.19
N LEU A 88 -1.34 -18.30 2.13
CA LEU A 88 -0.09 -17.56 2.19
C LEU A 88 -0.23 -16.18 1.56
N LEU A 89 0.30 -15.16 2.22
CA LEU A 89 0.61 -13.86 1.64
C LEU A 89 2.11 -13.78 1.41
N ILE A 90 2.52 -13.69 0.14
CA ILE A 90 3.93 -13.57 -0.27
C ILE A 90 4.15 -12.20 -0.86
N ARG A 91 4.95 -11.37 -0.17
CA ARG A 91 5.34 -10.06 -0.66
C ARG A 91 6.62 -10.20 -1.49
N VAL A 92 6.63 -9.58 -2.66
CA VAL A 92 7.69 -9.77 -3.66
C VAL A 92 8.13 -8.45 -4.29
N ILE A 93 9.33 -8.46 -4.88
CA ILE A 93 9.79 -7.45 -5.83
C ILE A 93 9.68 -8.07 -7.22
N PRO A 94 8.75 -7.58 -8.09
CA PRO A 94 8.62 -8.06 -9.45
C PRO A 94 9.71 -7.45 -10.36
N HIS A 95 10.34 -8.27 -11.19
CA HIS A 95 11.32 -7.85 -12.19
C HIS A 95 10.72 -7.55 -13.57
N GLY A 96 9.41 -7.40 -13.65
CA GLY A 96 8.67 -7.08 -14.86
C GLY A 96 7.20 -7.43 -14.74
N PRO A 97 6.46 -7.41 -15.86
CA PRO A 97 5.04 -7.76 -15.87
C PRO A 97 4.78 -9.14 -15.29
N THR A 98 3.86 -9.24 -14.34
CA THR A 98 3.50 -10.51 -13.72
C THR A 98 2.57 -11.33 -14.62
N CYS A 99 1.62 -10.67 -15.31
CA CYS A 99 0.68 -11.35 -16.17
C CYS A 99 1.32 -11.76 -17.51
N HIS A 100 0.89 -12.89 -18.07
CA HIS A 100 1.30 -13.36 -19.40
C HIS A 100 0.83 -12.44 -20.55
N THR A 101 -0.17 -11.58 -20.29
CA THR A 101 -0.65 -10.56 -21.23
C THR A 101 0.22 -9.30 -21.26
N GLY A 102 1.29 -9.24 -20.45
CA GLY A 102 2.16 -8.07 -20.32
C GLY A 102 1.71 -7.03 -19.29
N SER A 103 0.57 -7.24 -18.60
CA SER A 103 0.13 -6.36 -17.53
C SER A 103 0.87 -6.63 -16.21
N LYS A 104 0.99 -5.60 -15.36
CA LYS A 104 1.66 -5.70 -14.04
C LYS A 104 1.00 -6.74 -13.15
N SER A 105 -0.34 -6.84 -13.18
CA SER A 105 -1.14 -7.74 -12.38
C SER A 105 -2.03 -8.63 -13.25
N CYS A 106 -2.30 -9.86 -12.79
CA CYS A 106 -3.30 -10.74 -13.39
C CYS A 106 -4.74 -10.23 -13.22
N PHE A 107 -4.94 -9.30 -12.29
CA PHE A 107 -6.25 -8.66 -12.04
C PHE A 107 -6.48 -7.39 -12.89
N GLY A 108 -5.54 -7.08 -13.80
CA GLY A 108 -5.66 -5.95 -14.73
C GLY A 108 -5.65 -4.60 -14.02
N ALA A 109 -6.37 -3.63 -14.61
CA ALA A 109 -6.52 -2.28 -14.09
C ALA A 109 -7.61 -2.16 -12.99
N ALA A 110 -8.10 -3.30 -12.47
CA ALA A 110 -9.14 -3.31 -11.44
C ALA A 110 -8.70 -2.74 -10.08
N LEU A 111 -7.39 -2.53 -9.90
CA LEU A 111 -6.84 -1.90 -8.70
C LEU A 111 -6.34 -0.50 -9.05
N PRO A 112 -6.76 0.54 -8.30
CA PRO A 112 -6.29 1.90 -8.54
C PRO A 112 -4.77 1.95 -8.38
N GLU A 113 -4.07 2.43 -9.42
CA GLU A 113 -2.60 2.61 -9.39
C GLU A 113 -2.17 3.65 -8.34
N THR A 114 -3.09 4.48 -7.88
CA THR A 114 -2.82 5.62 -7.02
C THR A 114 -2.50 5.27 -5.57
N GLU A 115 -3.11 4.23 -4.99
CA GLU A 115 -2.89 3.89 -3.57
C GLU A 115 -1.48 3.36 -3.28
N GLY A 116 -0.86 2.68 -4.24
CA GLY A 116 0.51 2.20 -4.15
C GLY A 116 1.58 3.23 -4.54
N PHE A 117 1.20 4.28 -5.30
CA PHE A 117 2.16 5.23 -5.87
C PHE A 117 2.98 5.98 -4.82
N ILE A 118 2.36 6.47 -3.76
CA ILE A 118 3.06 7.20 -2.70
C ILE A 118 4.10 6.31 -1.99
N ARG A 119 3.75 5.04 -1.73
CA ARG A 119 4.70 4.07 -1.15
C ARG A 119 5.85 3.76 -2.12
N TYR A 120 5.55 3.59 -3.39
CA TYR A 120 6.55 3.41 -4.43
C TYR A 120 7.49 4.62 -4.50
N LEU A 121 6.95 5.85 -4.54
CA LEU A 121 7.73 7.08 -4.53
C LEU A 121 8.63 7.17 -3.29
N GLN A 122 8.11 6.84 -2.11
CA GLN A 122 8.89 6.76 -0.88
C GLN A 122 10.04 5.75 -0.99
N SER A 123 9.79 4.57 -1.57
CA SER A 123 10.85 3.56 -1.76
C SER A 123 11.95 4.04 -2.71
N VAL A 124 11.59 4.79 -3.75
CA VAL A 124 12.54 5.42 -4.69
C VAL A 124 13.37 6.50 -3.99
N ILE A 125 12.74 7.36 -3.18
CA ILE A 125 13.42 8.41 -2.42
C ILE A 125 14.42 7.79 -1.45
N ARG A 126 14.03 6.76 -0.71
CA ARG A 126 14.89 6.02 0.22
C ARG A 126 16.07 5.36 -0.50
N GLY A 127 15.84 4.70 -1.62
CA GLY A 127 16.91 4.12 -2.43
C GLY A 127 17.91 5.16 -2.89
N ARG A 128 17.44 6.32 -3.36
CA ARG A 128 18.32 7.42 -3.77
C ARG A 128 19.05 8.09 -2.61
N HIS A 129 18.48 8.08 -1.41
CA HIS A 129 19.17 8.52 -0.18
C HIS A 129 20.31 7.57 0.20
N ALA A 130 20.06 6.27 0.13
CA ALA A 130 21.06 5.25 0.48
C ALA A 130 22.18 5.14 -0.56
N GLU A 131 21.86 5.19 -1.85
CA GLU A 131 22.80 4.94 -2.95
C GLU A 131 23.47 6.22 -3.49
N MET A 132 22.85 7.38 -3.26
CA MET A 132 23.33 8.70 -3.71
C MET A 132 23.77 8.73 -5.20
N PRO A 133 22.96 8.21 -6.14
CA PRO A 133 23.36 8.11 -7.54
C PRO A 133 23.68 9.48 -8.15
N GLU A 134 24.74 9.51 -8.95
CA GLU A 134 25.18 10.71 -9.67
C GLU A 134 24.10 11.21 -10.61
N GLY A 135 23.97 12.53 -10.74
CA GLY A 135 22.95 13.18 -11.58
C GLY A 135 21.55 13.24 -10.97
N SER A 136 21.26 12.51 -9.90
CA SER A 136 19.95 12.50 -9.25
C SER A 136 19.63 13.83 -8.54
N TYR A 137 18.46 14.41 -8.88
CA TYR A 137 17.96 15.59 -8.17
C TYR A 137 17.71 15.31 -6.68
N THR A 138 17.13 14.14 -6.35
CA THR A 138 16.89 13.72 -4.96
C THR A 138 18.20 13.66 -4.17
N SER A 139 19.28 13.05 -4.73
CA SER A 139 20.58 12.99 -4.11
C SER A 139 21.17 14.39 -3.86
N LYS A 140 20.98 15.32 -4.82
CA LYS A 140 21.40 16.73 -4.65
C LYS A 140 20.66 17.42 -3.50
N LEU A 141 19.38 17.11 -3.29
CA LEU A 141 18.62 17.63 -2.14
C LEU A 141 19.20 17.13 -0.83
N PHE A 142 19.45 15.83 -0.69
CA PHE A 142 20.09 15.26 0.52
C PHE A 142 21.45 15.85 0.77
N THR A 143 22.27 16.02 -0.27
CA THR A 143 23.61 16.67 -0.14
C THR A 143 23.51 18.13 0.38
N ARG A 144 22.45 18.87 -0.02
CA ARG A 144 22.22 20.25 0.43
C ARG A 144 21.66 20.34 1.85
N GLY A 145 21.19 19.21 2.41
CA GLY A 145 20.74 19.05 3.78
C GLY A 145 19.31 19.53 4.05
N VAL A 146 18.87 19.25 5.28
CA VAL A 146 17.49 19.43 5.75
C VAL A 146 16.99 20.87 5.56
N ASN A 147 17.81 21.88 5.80
CA ASN A 147 17.41 23.29 5.65
C ASN A 147 16.97 23.62 4.23
N LYS A 148 17.69 23.09 3.22
CA LYS A 148 17.31 23.32 1.81
C LYS A 148 16.05 22.53 1.43
N ILE A 149 15.89 21.33 1.94
CA ILE A 149 14.70 20.51 1.73
C ILE A 149 13.47 21.20 2.36
N ALA A 150 13.58 21.66 3.61
CA ALA A 150 12.51 22.38 4.30
C ALA A 150 12.14 23.69 3.60
N GLN A 151 13.13 24.42 3.08
CA GLN A 151 12.90 25.62 2.25
C GLN A 151 12.03 25.27 1.04
N LYS A 152 12.34 24.15 0.34
CA LYS A 152 11.55 23.71 -0.83
C LYS A 152 10.11 23.36 -0.46
N VAL A 153 9.89 22.67 0.67
CA VAL A 153 8.52 22.41 1.17
C VAL A 153 7.73 23.71 1.37
N GLY A 154 8.38 24.74 1.93
CA GLY A 154 7.74 26.05 2.12
C GLY A 154 7.44 26.77 0.81
N GLU A 155 8.37 26.76 -0.15
CA GLU A 155 8.21 27.33 -1.49
C GLU A 155 6.99 26.70 -2.19
N GLU A 156 6.96 25.38 -2.34
CA GLU A 156 5.89 24.64 -3.05
C GLU A 156 4.51 24.80 -2.36
N ALA A 157 4.50 24.89 -1.02
CA ALA A 157 3.26 25.16 -0.28
C ALA A 157 2.69 26.54 -0.62
N VAL A 158 3.52 27.58 -0.68
CA VAL A 158 3.10 28.94 -1.04
C VAL A 158 2.64 29.00 -2.48
N GLU A 159 3.39 28.39 -3.41
CA GLU A 159 3.06 28.34 -4.83
C GLU A 159 1.74 27.59 -5.07
N THR A 160 1.49 26.46 -4.38
CA THR A 160 0.19 25.75 -4.39
C THR A 160 -0.96 26.70 -4.00
N VAL A 161 -0.80 27.51 -2.94
CA VAL A 161 -1.83 28.45 -2.47
C VAL A 161 -2.05 29.58 -3.48
N ILE A 162 -0.98 30.13 -4.06
CA ILE A 162 -1.06 31.18 -5.09
C ILE A 162 -1.87 30.70 -6.29
N GLU A 163 -1.53 29.51 -6.83
CA GLU A 163 -2.21 28.96 -7.98
C GLU A 163 -3.67 28.59 -7.69
N ALA A 164 -3.96 28.13 -6.46
CA ALA A 164 -5.34 27.89 -6.03
C ALA A 164 -6.17 29.17 -6.00
N VAL A 165 -5.62 30.28 -5.46
CA VAL A 165 -6.28 31.60 -5.42
C VAL A 165 -6.45 32.18 -6.83
N ALA A 166 -5.45 31.99 -7.69
CA ALA A 166 -5.49 32.38 -9.11
C ALA A 166 -6.46 31.53 -9.93
N LYS A 167 -7.01 30.44 -9.37
CA LYS A 167 -7.88 29.47 -10.05
C LYS A 167 -7.19 28.78 -11.25
N ASN A 168 -5.87 28.70 -11.24
CA ASN A 168 -5.07 27.99 -12.21
C ASN A 168 -4.93 26.52 -11.79
N ARG A 169 -5.93 25.71 -12.15
CA ARG A 169 -6.00 24.31 -11.72
C ARG A 169 -4.79 23.47 -12.13
N GLU A 170 -4.28 23.70 -13.34
CA GLU A 170 -3.17 22.89 -13.86
C GLU A 170 -1.88 23.18 -13.09
N ALA A 171 -1.49 24.45 -12.95
CA ALA A 171 -0.33 24.82 -12.16
C ALA A 171 -0.48 24.39 -10.68
N MET A 172 -1.66 24.55 -10.08
CA MET A 172 -1.92 24.11 -8.72
C MET A 172 -1.64 22.59 -8.53
N ILE A 173 -1.98 21.75 -9.52
CA ILE A 173 -1.71 20.31 -9.45
C ILE A 173 -0.19 20.05 -9.51
N TYR A 174 0.57 20.79 -10.33
CA TYR A 174 2.03 20.65 -10.37
C TYR A 174 2.66 21.05 -9.05
N GLU A 175 2.35 22.22 -8.51
CA GLU A 175 2.90 22.69 -7.23
C GLU A 175 2.50 21.79 -6.05
N ALA A 176 1.26 21.31 -6.03
CA ALA A 176 0.82 20.35 -5.02
C ALA A 176 1.57 19.00 -5.13
N SER A 177 1.92 18.57 -6.32
CA SER A 177 2.70 17.34 -6.54
C SER A 177 4.14 17.52 -6.06
N ASP A 178 4.74 18.67 -6.32
CA ASP A 178 6.09 19.02 -5.86
C ASP A 178 6.13 19.21 -4.35
N LEU A 179 5.11 19.79 -3.76
CA LEU A 179 4.94 19.87 -2.31
C LEU A 179 4.95 18.48 -1.66
N ILE A 180 4.14 17.53 -2.17
CA ILE A 180 4.09 16.15 -1.66
C ILE A 180 5.46 15.49 -1.82
N TYR A 181 6.11 15.64 -2.97
CA TYR A 181 7.44 15.08 -3.22
C TYR A 181 8.48 15.61 -2.23
N HIS A 182 8.61 16.94 -2.07
CA HIS A 182 9.58 17.55 -1.16
C HIS A 182 9.28 17.22 0.31
N LEU A 183 8.00 17.08 0.68
CA LEU A 183 7.61 16.63 2.01
C LEU A 183 8.08 15.20 2.28
N LEU A 184 7.94 14.29 1.33
CA LEU A 184 8.45 12.91 1.45
C LEU A 184 9.99 12.87 1.58
N VAL A 185 10.69 13.73 0.84
CA VAL A 185 12.16 13.87 0.96
C VAL A 185 12.55 14.42 2.33
N LEU A 186 11.80 15.39 2.87
CA LEU A 186 12.04 15.95 4.21
C LEU A 186 11.84 14.89 5.29
N LEU A 187 10.77 14.11 5.21
CA LEU A 187 10.49 13.03 6.16
C LEU A 187 11.59 11.97 6.15
N GLU A 188 12.10 11.59 4.98
CA GLU A 188 13.23 10.67 4.86
C GLU A 188 14.52 11.26 5.42
N ALA A 189 14.81 12.56 5.17
CA ALA A 189 16.01 13.26 5.65
C ALA A 189 16.05 13.45 7.19
N THR A 190 14.90 13.32 7.86
CA THR A 190 14.75 13.52 9.30
C THR A 190 14.47 12.22 10.06
N ASP A 191 14.69 11.06 9.44
CA ASP A 191 14.43 9.71 10.00
C ASP A 191 13.01 9.51 10.53
N HIS A 192 12.07 10.33 10.09
CA HIS A 192 10.67 10.19 10.42
C HIS A 192 9.98 9.26 9.40
N THR A 193 10.18 7.98 9.56
CA THR A 193 9.51 6.95 8.77
C THR A 193 8.36 6.34 9.56
N PRO A 194 7.29 5.92 8.94
CA PRO A 194 6.82 6.01 7.56
C PRO A 194 5.56 6.88 7.45
N LEU A 195 5.23 7.32 6.23
CA LEU A 195 3.96 7.99 5.87
C LEU A 195 2.71 7.33 6.48
N ILE A 196 2.75 6.03 6.80
CA ILE A 196 1.71 5.31 7.55
C ILE A 196 1.48 5.94 8.94
N GLY A 197 2.53 6.32 9.65
CA GLY A 197 2.41 7.02 10.93
C GLY A 197 1.77 8.39 10.77
N LEU A 198 2.13 9.12 9.72
CA LEU A 198 1.52 10.42 9.41
C LEU A 198 0.06 10.28 8.94
N ILE A 199 -0.25 9.29 8.10
CA ILE A 199 -1.63 9.00 7.67
C ILE A 199 -2.49 8.56 8.86
N LEU A 200 -1.98 7.71 9.74
CA LEU A 200 -2.67 7.32 10.97
C LEU A 200 -2.87 8.50 11.92
N LEU A 201 -1.87 9.40 12.03
CA LEU A 201 -1.97 10.61 12.83
C LEU A 201 -2.98 11.60 12.24
N ILE A 202 -2.96 11.83 10.92
CA ILE A 202 -3.94 12.66 10.21
C ILE A 202 -5.33 12.03 10.31
N GLY A 203 -5.46 10.72 10.14
CA GLY A 203 -6.71 9.99 10.32
C GLY A 203 -7.26 10.12 11.74
N ARG A 204 -6.39 10.04 12.75
CA ARG A 204 -6.76 10.25 14.17
C ARG A 204 -7.20 11.68 14.42
N VAL A 205 -6.44 12.67 13.96
CA VAL A 205 -6.80 14.11 14.07
C VAL A 205 -8.09 14.41 13.32
N ALA A 206 -8.29 13.85 12.11
CA ALA A 206 -9.53 14.02 11.36
C ALA A 206 -10.73 13.40 12.09
N MET A 207 -10.58 12.22 12.69
CA MET A 207 -11.61 11.60 13.53
C MET A 207 -11.93 12.46 14.78
N GLU A 208 -10.91 12.93 15.49
CA GLU A 208 -11.09 13.72 16.72
C GLU A 208 -11.63 15.13 16.44
N VAL A 209 -11.18 15.77 15.36
CA VAL A 209 -11.49 17.19 15.08
C VAL A 209 -12.71 17.37 14.17
N ILE A 210 -12.91 16.46 13.21
CA ILE A 210 -13.96 16.61 12.19
C ILE A 210 -15.15 15.67 12.43
N VAL A 211 -14.90 14.38 12.63
CA VAL A 211 -15.97 13.37 12.67
C VAL A 211 -16.69 13.32 14.00
N VAL A 212 -15.95 13.33 15.12
CA VAL A 212 -16.56 13.19 16.46
C VAL A 212 -17.48 14.36 16.82
N PRO A 213 -17.13 15.64 16.58
CA PRO A 213 -18.04 16.75 16.83
C PRO A 213 -19.31 16.70 15.98
N GLN A 214 -19.21 16.31 14.70
CA GLN A 214 -20.38 16.20 13.82
C GLN A 214 -21.31 15.06 14.22
N VAL A 215 -20.77 13.91 14.63
CA VAL A 215 -21.55 12.78 15.13
C VAL A 215 -22.24 13.14 16.45
N LEU A 216 -21.53 13.81 17.38
CA LEU A 216 -22.11 14.29 18.64
C LEU A 216 -23.21 15.33 18.39
N GLN A 217 -23.03 16.24 17.44
CA GLN A 217 -24.04 17.21 17.06
C GLN A 217 -25.27 16.56 16.42
N ALA A 218 -25.08 15.55 15.57
CA ALA A 218 -26.17 14.79 14.97
C ALA A 218 -26.95 13.99 16.03
N LEU A 219 -26.27 13.37 16.99
CA LEU A 219 -26.90 12.65 18.10
C LEU A 219 -27.65 13.60 19.04
N ALA A 220 -27.11 14.79 19.34
CA ALA A 220 -27.76 15.80 20.13
C ALA A 220 -29.06 16.30 19.48
N LEU A 221 -29.06 16.47 18.14
CA LEU A 221 -30.25 16.88 17.39
C LEU A 221 -31.31 15.78 17.34
N GLN A 222 -30.96 14.51 17.41
CA GLN A 222 -31.91 13.40 17.48
C GLN A 222 -32.58 13.25 18.86
N HIS A 223 -31.95 13.74 19.93
CA HIS A 223 -32.49 13.68 21.28
C HIS A 223 -33.24 14.95 21.73
N ILE A 224 -33.31 15.99 20.90
CA ILE A 224 -34.09 17.19 21.13
C ILE A 224 -35.34 17.17 20.23
N ASN A 225 -36.12 16.10 20.29
CA ASN A 225 -37.51 16.17 19.87
C ASN A 225 -38.37 16.42 21.14
N PRO A 226 -38.98 17.59 21.28
CA PRO A 226 -39.88 17.83 22.44
C PRO A 226 -41.04 16.85 22.34
N ILE A 227 -41.27 16.13 23.44
CA ILE A 227 -42.48 15.35 23.67
C ILE A 227 -43.68 16.23 23.39
N GLN A 228 -44.43 15.96 22.32
CA GLN A 228 -45.69 16.63 22.09
C GLN A 228 -46.66 16.28 23.23
N PRO A 229 -47.31 17.26 23.89
CA PRO A 229 -48.28 16.97 24.92
C PRO A 229 -49.49 16.25 24.32
N LEU A 230 -49.83 15.11 24.92
CA LEU A 230 -51.05 14.35 24.67
C LEU A 230 -52.27 15.16 25.15
N THR A 231 -52.77 16.05 24.31
CA THR A 231 -54.09 16.66 24.53
C THR A 231 -54.84 16.66 23.21
N GLN A 232 -55.87 15.85 23.17
CA GLN A 232 -57.15 15.88 22.48
C GLN A 232 -57.48 14.56 21.79
N ARG A 233 -58.14 13.69 22.54
CA ARG A 233 -59.00 12.68 21.94
C ARG A 233 -60.34 13.33 21.51
N PRO A 234 -60.82 13.17 20.29
CA PRO A 234 -62.21 13.55 19.99
C PRO A 234 -63.16 12.53 20.60
N HIS A 235 -64.20 13.05 21.34
CA HIS A 235 -65.36 12.26 21.76
C HIS A 235 -66.10 11.76 20.52
N ILE A 236 -66.33 10.46 20.47
CA ILE A 236 -67.26 9.84 19.53
C ILE A 236 -68.59 9.73 20.25
N HIS A 237 -69.63 10.36 19.68
CA HIS A 237 -71.03 10.02 19.89
C HIS A 237 -71.47 8.90 18.97
#